data_1533d90627959cebd5306b52193826d5
#
_entry.id   1533d90627959cebd5306b52193826d5
#
_cell.length_a   1.000
_cell.length_b   1.000
_cell.length_c   1.000
_cell.angle_alpha   90.00
_cell.angle_beta   90.00
_cell.angle_gamma   90.00
#
_symmetry.space_group_name_H-M   'P 1'
#
loop_
_entity.id
_entity.type
_entity.pdbx_description
1 polymer ?
#
loop_
_entity_poly.entity_id
_entity_poly.type
_entity_poly.pdbx_seq_one_letter_code
_entity_poly.pdbx_strand_id
1 'polypeptide(L)'
;SDNLAAPASVSRDPHPVYAIRIGKVRDGSKTGVLAYAQEHAREWVPPLVTIETAERLLRNYATHGPTKQLVNNLDIWIVPSVNPDGGHYSFYDFASQRKNMTRHCESTGNYDVNSRTSWGVDNNRNYDQYSLFDGFSGASSSCTSGTYAGPSELSEPENRNVDWIASKPNIKFAMNLHSSGNYFMWSPCAYATPGRISAPRATLEQEGF
;
A
#
# COMPACT_ATOMS: atom_id res chain seq x y z
N SER A 1 8.07 -22.74 -4.06
CA SER A 1 6.81 -22.35 -4.68
C SER A 1 6.04 -23.53 -5.28
N ASP A 2 6.45 -24.77 -5.00
CA ASP A 2 5.99 -25.95 -5.77
C ASP A 2 4.64 -26.51 -5.29
N ASN A 3 4.06 -25.94 -4.25
CA ASN A 3 2.77 -26.35 -3.69
C ASN A 3 1.66 -25.31 -3.93
N LEU A 4 1.80 -24.50 -4.97
CA LEU A 4 0.79 -23.52 -5.34
C LEU A 4 -0.37 -24.20 -6.09
N ALA A 5 -1.61 -23.80 -5.77
CA ALA A 5 -2.82 -24.35 -6.38
C ALA A 5 -3.11 -23.77 -7.77
N ALA A 6 -2.45 -22.67 -8.14
CA ALA A 6 -2.66 -22.04 -9.45
C ALA A 6 -2.35 -23.01 -10.60
N PRO A 7 -3.13 -22.97 -11.70
CA PRO A 7 -2.84 -23.73 -12.90
C PRO A 7 -1.41 -23.45 -13.42
N ALA A 8 -0.79 -24.46 -14.04
CA ALA A 8 0.58 -24.34 -14.57
C ALA A 8 0.74 -23.22 -15.62
N SER A 9 -0.34 -22.82 -16.28
CA SER A 9 -0.38 -21.72 -17.25
C SER A 9 -0.34 -20.33 -16.62
N VAL A 10 -0.55 -20.21 -15.30
CA VAL A 10 -0.51 -18.93 -14.59
C VAL A 10 0.95 -18.59 -14.27
N SER A 11 1.41 -17.43 -14.71
CA SER A 11 2.77 -16.95 -14.42
C SER A 11 2.96 -16.76 -12.93
N ARG A 12 4.12 -17.13 -12.43
CA ARG A 12 4.60 -16.89 -11.06
C ARG A 12 5.83 -16.01 -11.05
N ASP A 13 6.15 -15.38 -12.17
CA ASP A 13 7.22 -14.40 -12.27
C ASP A 13 6.82 -13.12 -11.50
N PRO A 14 7.79 -12.34 -11.03
CA PRO A 14 7.52 -11.07 -10.38
C PRO A 14 6.68 -10.14 -11.25
N HIS A 15 5.70 -9.49 -10.64
CA HIS A 15 4.79 -8.58 -11.34
C HIS A 15 5.25 -7.13 -11.13
N PRO A 16 5.19 -6.29 -12.18
CA PRO A 16 5.50 -4.87 -12.05
C PRO A 16 4.40 -4.13 -11.27
N VAL A 17 4.81 -3.17 -10.45
CA VAL A 17 3.91 -2.19 -9.85
C VAL A 17 3.68 -1.05 -10.84
N TYR A 18 2.43 -0.79 -11.18
CA TYR A 18 2.05 0.27 -12.11
C TYR A 18 1.51 1.49 -11.36
N ALA A 19 1.92 2.68 -11.81
CA ALA A 19 1.35 3.94 -11.37
C ALA A 19 0.68 4.65 -12.55
N ILE A 20 -0.55 5.10 -12.37
CA ILE A 20 -1.28 5.96 -13.30
C ILE A 20 -1.08 7.40 -12.83
N ARG A 21 -0.64 8.29 -13.73
CA ARG A 21 -0.45 9.71 -13.42
C ARG A 21 -1.38 10.56 -14.26
N ILE A 22 -2.31 11.25 -13.63
CA ILE A 22 -3.34 12.07 -14.26
C ILE A 22 -3.13 13.54 -13.86
N GLY A 23 -3.15 14.43 -14.84
CA GLY A 23 -3.02 15.86 -14.65
C GLY A 23 -2.74 16.56 -15.97
N LYS A 24 -3.20 17.78 -16.13
CA LYS A 24 -2.92 18.59 -17.32
C LYS A 24 -1.42 18.96 -17.38
N VAL A 25 -0.81 19.21 -16.23
CA VAL A 25 0.61 19.50 -16.06
C VAL A 25 1.17 18.49 -15.06
N ARG A 26 2.23 17.78 -15.43
CA ARG A 26 2.82 16.67 -14.67
C ARG A 26 4.34 16.85 -14.47
N ASP A 27 4.77 18.10 -14.32
CA ASP A 27 6.16 18.48 -14.12
C ASP A 27 6.56 18.70 -12.65
N GLY A 28 5.63 18.42 -11.72
CA GLY A 28 5.83 18.63 -10.28
C GLY A 28 5.48 20.03 -9.79
N SER A 29 5.04 20.94 -10.67
CA SER A 29 4.65 22.32 -10.30
C SER A 29 3.26 22.40 -9.65
N LYS A 30 2.45 21.36 -9.79
CA LYS A 30 1.11 21.28 -9.21
C LYS A 30 1.13 20.47 -7.91
N THR A 31 0.22 20.80 -7.01
CA THR A 31 -0.02 19.99 -5.81
C THR A 31 -0.31 18.54 -6.21
N GLY A 32 0.46 17.64 -5.66
CA GLY A 32 0.35 16.22 -5.92
C GLY A 32 -0.53 15.52 -4.88
N VAL A 33 -1.29 14.55 -5.35
CA VAL A 33 -2.11 13.65 -4.55
C VAL A 33 -1.77 12.22 -4.93
N LEU A 34 -1.53 11.36 -3.94
CA LEU A 34 -1.27 9.94 -4.11
C LEU A 34 -2.45 9.13 -3.56
N ALA A 35 -3.04 8.28 -4.38
CA ALA A 35 -3.97 7.24 -3.93
C ALA A 35 -3.37 5.87 -4.27
N TYR A 36 -3.32 4.96 -3.31
CA TYR A 36 -2.78 3.64 -3.53
C TYR A 36 -3.55 2.57 -2.77
N ALA A 37 -3.45 1.33 -3.23
CA ALA A 37 -4.26 0.24 -2.75
C ALA A 37 -3.51 -1.10 -2.76
N GLN A 38 -4.11 -2.10 -2.12
CA GLN A 38 -3.66 -3.48 -2.09
C GLN A 38 -2.24 -3.66 -1.52
N GLU A 39 -1.92 -2.98 -0.44
CA GLU A 39 -0.77 -3.37 0.39
C GLU A 39 -1.00 -4.78 0.96
N HIS A 40 -2.23 -5.06 1.38
CA HIS A 40 -2.62 -6.39 1.77
C HIS A 40 -3.20 -7.13 0.57
N ALA A 41 -2.55 -8.22 0.20
CA ALA A 41 -2.80 -9.00 -0.99
C ALA A 41 -4.26 -9.42 -1.22
N ARG A 42 -4.98 -9.78 -0.15
CA ARG A 42 -6.38 -10.28 -0.17
C ARG A 42 -7.45 -9.19 -0.28
N GLU A 43 -7.05 -7.93 -0.23
CA GLU A 43 -7.99 -6.80 -0.26
C GLU A 43 -8.24 -6.36 -1.70
N TRP A 44 -9.21 -6.99 -2.38
CA TRP A 44 -9.44 -6.83 -3.81
C TRP A 44 -10.35 -5.66 -4.20
N VAL A 45 -11.15 -5.13 -3.26
CA VAL A 45 -12.06 -4.00 -3.52
C VAL A 45 -11.28 -2.68 -3.74
N PRO A 46 -10.28 -2.33 -2.93
CA PRO A 46 -9.51 -1.10 -3.10
C PRO A 46 -8.87 -0.90 -4.49
N PRO A 47 -8.24 -1.91 -5.13
CA PRO A 47 -7.78 -1.79 -6.51
C PRO A 47 -8.87 -1.36 -7.49
N LEU A 48 -10.06 -1.94 -7.39
CA LEU A 48 -11.18 -1.59 -8.26
C LEU A 48 -11.64 -0.15 -8.05
N VAL A 49 -11.67 0.31 -6.79
CA VAL A 49 -12.02 1.70 -6.44
C VAL A 49 -11.00 2.68 -7.04
N THR A 50 -9.71 2.37 -6.97
CA THR A 50 -8.67 3.24 -7.54
C THR A 50 -8.71 3.28 -9.06
N ILE A 51 -8.95 2.16 -9.72
CA ILE A 51 -9.12 2.10 -11.19
C ILE A 51 -10.35 2.87 -11.62
N GLU A 52 -11.50 2.64 -10.98
CA GLU A 52 -12.74 3.39 -11.27
C GLU A 52 -12.55 4.89 -11.03
N THR A 53 -11.79 5.28 -10.01
CA THR A 53 -11.45 6.70 -9.78
C THR A 53 -10.67 7.28 -10.95
N ALA A 54 -9.65 6.58 -11.45
CA ALA A 54 -8.89 7.01 -12.62
C ALA A 54 -9.78 7.14 -13.85
N GLU A 55 -10.61 6.14 -14.11
CA GLU A 55 -11.55 6.17 -15.24
C GLU A 55 -12.57 7.30 -15.14
N ARG A 56 -13.12 7.56 -13.95
CA ARG A 56 -14.07 8.68 -13.74
C ARG A 56 -13.41 10.04 -13.97
N LEU A 57 -12.18 10.23 -13.52
CA LEU A 57 -11.43 11.44 -13.77
C LEU A 57 -11.27 11.68 -15.29
N LEU A 58 -10.95 10.65 -16.05
CA LEU A 58 -10.76 10.74 -17.49
C LEU A 58 -12.09 10.92 -18.24
N ARG A 59 -13.10 10.08 -17.96
CA ARG A 59 -14.40 10.12 -18.64
C ARG A 59 -15.13 11.45 -18.41
N ASN A 60 -15.06 11.98 -17.21
CA ASN A 60 -15.79 13.18 -16.82
C ASN A 60 -15.04 14.49 -17.09
N TYR A 61 -13.79 14.42 -17.54
CA TYR A 61 -12.94 15.60 -17.75
C TYR A 61 -13.57 16.62 -18.70
N ALA A 62 -14.20 16.17 -19.78
CA ALA A 62 -14.79 17.06 -20.80
C ALA A 62 -16.10 17.71 -20.35
N THR A 63 -16.91 17.01 -19.55
CA THR A 63 -18.31 17.34 -19.30
C THR A 63 -18.62 17.79 -17.87
N HIS A 64 -17.78 17.45 -16.91
CA HIS A 64 -18.02 17.75 -15.50
C HIS A 64 -17.00 18.78 -14.96
N GLY A 65 -17.46 19.99 -14.71
CA GLY A 65 -16.63 21.12 -14.28
C GLY A 65 -15.73 20.83 -13.08
N PRO A 66 -16.22 20.29 -11.96
CA PRO A 66 -15.40 19.95 -10.82
C PRO A 66 -14.27 18.94 -11.16
N THR A 67 -14.55 17.89 -11.92
CA THR A 67 -13.52 16.93 -12.36
C THR A 67 -12.46 17.60 -13.22
N LYS A 68 -12.88 18.48 -14.15
CA LYS A 68 -11.97 19.26 -14.98
C LYS A 68 -11.05 20.13 -14.13
N GLN A 69 -11.57 20.73 -13.06
CA GLN A 69 -10.79 21.55 -12.14
C GLN A 69 -9.75 20.70 -11.37
N LEU A 70 -10.15 19.53 -10.86
CA LEU A 70 -9.19 18.61 -10.21
C LEU A 70 -8.05 18.24 -11.15
N VAL A 71 -8.35 17.76 -12.35
CA VAL A 71 -7.33 17.31 -13.32
C VAL A 71 -6.45 18.48 -13.82
N ASN A 72 -7.01 19.71 -13.91
CA ASN A 72 -6.22 20.87 -14.35
C ASN A 72 -5.28 21.40 -13.26
N ASN A 73 -5.63 21.22 -11.98
CA ASN A 73 -4.93 21.85 -10.86
C ASN A 73 -4.07 20.89 -10.03
N LEU A 74 -4.28 19.59 -10.17
CA LEU A 74 -3.57 18.57 -9.40
C LEU A 74 -2.68 17.70 -10.30
N ASP A 75 -1.66 17.12 -9.68
CA ASP A 75 -0.82 16.04 -10.18
C ASP A 75 -1.21 14.75 -9.43
N ILE A 76 -2.12 13.97 -10.01
CA ILE A 76 -2.77 12.84 -9.35
C ILE A 76 -2.02 11.55 -9.69
N TRP A 77 -1.53 10.86 -8.68
CA TRP A 77 -0.89 9.57 -8.77
C TRP A 77 -1.81 8.50 -8.19
N ILE A 78 -2.01 7.43 -8.94
CA ILE A 78 -2.84 6.30 -8.55
C ILE A 78 -2.03 5.01 -8.74
N VAL A 79 -1.86 4.25 -7.66
CA VAL A 79 -1.21 2.94 -7.67
C VAL A 79 -2.25 1.89 -7.30
N PRO A 80 -2.87 1.23 -8.28
CA PRO A 80 -3.99 0.30 -8.01
C PRO A 80 -3.59 -0.92 -7.21
N SER A 81 -2.37 -1.42 -7.38
CA SER A 81 -1.85 -2.56 -6.63
C SER A 81 -0.40 -2.30 -6.26
N VAL A 82 -0.17 -2.10 -4.97
CA VAL A 82 1.19 -1.99 -4.42
C VAL A 82 1.85 -3.36 -4.32
N ASN A 83 1.08 -4.39 -4.02
CA ASN A 83 1.52 -5.77 -3.79
C ASN A 83 0.96 -6.73 -4.86
N PRO A 84 1.38 -6.61 -6.12
CA PRO A 84 0.81 -7.41 -7.19
C PRO A 84 1.17 -8.90 -7.09
N ASP A 85 2.34 -9.25 -6.58
CA ASP A 85 2.74 -10.65 -6.38
C ASP A 85 1.89 -11.33 -5.32
N GLY A 86 1.72 -10.69 -4.16
CA GLY A 86 0.81 -11.18 -3.14
C GLY A 86 -0.63 -11.22 -3.63
N GLY A 87 -1.07 -10.20 -4.36
CA GLY A 87 -2.37 -10.14 -5.00
C GLY A 87 -2.61 -11.35 -5.91
N HIS A 88 -1.72 -11.58 -6.85
CA HIS A 88 -1.77 -12.74 -7.74
C HIS A 88 -1.83 -14.05 -6.94
N TYR A 89 -0.97 -14.20 -5.93
CA TYR A 89 -0.96 -15.37 -5.07
C TYR A 89 -2.27 -15.54 -4.29
N SER A 90 -2.86 -14.46 -3.77
CA SER A 90 -4.13 -14.52 -3.07
C SER A 90 -5.28 -14.93 -3.97
N PHE A 91 -5.23 -14.57 -5.23
CA PHE A 91 -6.29 -14.89 -6.20
C PHE A 91 -6.26 -16.35 -6.65
N TYR A 92 -5.08 -16.88 -6.94
CA TYR A 92 -4.95 -18.19 -7.58
C TYR A 92 -4.59 -19.33 -6.60
N ASP A 93 -3.93 -19.02 -5.47
CA ASP A 93 -3.35 -20.05 -4.60
C ASP A 93 -3.85 -20.00 -3.16
N PHE A 94 -3.83 -18.84 -2.51
CA PHE A 94 -4.17 -18.72 -1.08
C PHE A 94 -4.95 -17.44 -0.77
N ALA A 95 -6.28 -17.53 -0.82
CA ALA A 95 -7.20 -16.39 -0.67
C ALA A 95 -6.99 -15.57 0.63
N SER A 96 -6.39 -16.14 1.66
CA SER A 96 -6.11 -15.46 2.92
C SER A 96 -4.75 -14.73 2.96
N GLN A 97 -3.97 -14.75 1.87
CA GLN A 97 -2.68 -14.04 1.84
C GLN A 97 -2.87 -12.55 2.13
N ARG A 98 -2.17 -12.07 3.15
CA ARG A 98 -2.14 -10.66 3.55
C ARG A 98 -0.84 -9.97 3.09
N LYS A 99 0.28 -10.63 3.37
CA LYS A 99 1.64 -10.12 3.20
C LYS A 99 2.08 -10.16 1.73
N ASN A 100 3.23 -9.58 1.41
CA ASN A 100 3.87 -9.77 0.11
C ASN A 100 4.45 -11.20 -0.03
N MET A 101 5.29 -11.46 -1.01
CA MET A 101 5.80 -12.79 -1.30
C MET A 101 7.28 -12.98 -0.98
N THR A 102 7.90 -12.07 -0.23
CA THR A 102 9.30 -12.17 0.18
C THR A 102 9.51 -13.29 1.21
N ARG A 103 10.64 -13.99 1.15
CA ARG A 103 10.91 -15.21 1.96
C ARG A 103 11.92 -14.95 3.06
N HIS A 104 11.59 -14.19 4.07
CA HIS A 104 12.51 -13.90 5.18
C HIS A 104 12.64 -15.01 6.21
N CYS A 105 11.65 -15.91 6.32
CA CYS A 105 11.72 -17.05 7.25
C CYS A 105 12.64 -18.17 6.78
N GLU A 106 13.00 -18.22 5.51
CA GLU A 106 13.76 -19.32 4.92
C GLU A 106 15.13 -19.49 5.56
N SER A 107 15.83 -18.38 5.85
CA SER A 107 17.15 -18.38 6.49
C SER A 107 17.15 -18.91 7.94
N THR A 108 16.00 -18.91 8.59
CA THR A 108 15.82 -19.39 9.97
C THR A 108 15.34 -20.84 10.04
N GLY A 109 15.13 -21.50 8.90
CA GLY A 109 14.54 -22.82 8.81
C GLY A 109 13.03 -22.86 9.16
N ASN A 110 12.41 -21.71 9.39
CA ASN A 110 10.98 -21.61 9.69
C ASN A 110 10.10 -21.48 8.44
N TYR A 111 10.72 -21.42 7.26
CA TYR A 111 9.98 -21.41 6.01
C TYR A 111 9.41 -22.79 5.74
N ASP A 112 8.09 -22.86 5.74
CA ASP A 112 7.34 -24.07 5.42
C ASP A 112 6.32 -23.75 4.31
N VAL A 113 6.38 -24.51 3.23
CA VAL A 113 5.43 -24.39 2.10
C VAL A 113 3.99 -24.67 2.52
N ASN A 114 3.81 -25.41 3.61
CA ASN A 114 2.50 -25.68 4.19
C ASN A 114 2.05 -24.60 5.19
N SER A 115 2.98 -23.75 5.65
CA SER A 115 2.70 -22.63 6.55
C SER A 115 2.63 -21.32 5.77
N ARG A 116 1.45 -20.97 5.28
CA ARG A 116 1.23 -19.75 4.49
C ARG A 116 1.59 -18.47 5.26
N THR A 117 1.52 -18.49 6.59
CA THR A 117 1.90 -17.37 7.44
C THR A 117 3.40 -17.07 7.45
N SER A 118 4.25 -18.02 7.07
CA SER A 118 5.71 -17.82 6.98
C SER A 118 6.13 -17.02 5.73
N TRP A 119 5.21 -16.71 4.83
CA TRP A 119 5.49 -16.01 3.59
C TRP A 119 5.21 -14.52 3.71
N GLY A 120 6.19 -13.71 3.36
CA GLY A 120 6.07 -12.28 3.13
C GLY A 120 6.24 -11.38 4.35
N VAL A 121 6.20 -10.09 4.05
CA VAL A 121 6.19 -8.95 4.97
C VAL A 121 4.83 -8.27 4.87
N ASP A 122 4.32 -7.77 5.97
CA ASP A 122 3.16 -6.89 6.00
C ASP A 122 3.58 -5.50 5.53
N ASN A 123 3.26 -5.14 4.29
CA ASN A 123 3.66 -3.87 3.70
C ASN A 123 3.17 -2.67 4.53
N ASN A 124 2.00 -2.76 5.16
CA ASN A 124 1.49 -1.72 6.05
C ASN A 124 2.15 -1.74 7.44
N ARG A 125 3.35 -2.33 7.56
CA ARG A 125 4.21 -2.33 8.75
C ARG A 125 5.67 -2.06 8.41
N ASN A 126 5.99 -1.87 7.12
CA ASN A 126 7.37 -1.78 6.63
C ASN A 126 7.81 -0.36 6.26
N TYR A 127 7.02 0.67 6.55
CA TYR A 127 7.42 2.07 6.39
C TYR A 127 8.37 2.53 7.49
N ASP A 128 9.03 3.67 7.27
CA ASP A 128 10.15 4.18 8.08
C ASP A 128 9.72 5.13 9.21
N GLN A 129 8.46 5.54 9.28
CA GLN A 129 8.00 6.46 10.32
C GLN A 129 7.03 5.79 11.30
N TYR A 130 7.26 6.02 12.59
CA TYR A 130 6.47 5.40 13.66
C TYR A 130 6.44 3.87 13.58
N SER A 131 7.54 3.30 13.17
CA SER A 131 7.69 1.87 12.90
C SER A 131 8.02 1.06 14.17
N LEU A 132 8.05 -0.26 14.00
CA LEU A 132 8.58 -1.15 15.03
C LEU A 132 10.02 -0.82 15.39
N PHE A 133 10.81 -0.38 14.41
CA PHE A 133 12.23 -0.07 14.57
C PHE A 133 12.45 1.26 15.31
N ASP A 134 11.46 2.14 15.28
CA ASP A 134 11.40 3.35 16.12
C ASP A 134 10.86 3.08 17.53
N GLY A 135 10.55 1.83 17.87
CA GLY A 135 10.00 1.43 19.16
C GLY A 135 8.49 1.52 19.28
N PHE A 136 7.76 1.67 18.19
CA PHE A 136 6.30 1.67 18.19
C PHE A 136 5.73 0.25 18.15
N SER A 137 4.56 0.07 18.80
CA SER A 137 3.84 -1.19 18.81
C SER A 137 2.89 -1.32 17.61
N GLY A 138 2.38 -2.53 17.37
CA GLY A 138 1.42 -2.82 16.30
C GLY A 138 1.99 -3.62 15.15
N ALA A 139 3.30 -3.91 15.18
CA ALA A 139 3.99 -4.79 14.26
C ALA A 139 4.73 -5.90 15.03
N SER A 140 5.25 -6.88 14.30
CA SER A 140 6.00 -8.01 14.86
C SER A 140 7.37 -8.16 14.18
N SER A 141 8.38 -8.53 14.94
CA SER A 141 9.69 -8.94 14.44
C SER A 141 9.74 -10.42 14.01
N SER A 142 8.69 -11.19 14.29
CA SER A 142 8.63 -12.60 13.89
C SER A 142 8.18 -12.74 12.44
N CYS A 143 9.01 -13.37 11.59
CA CYS A 143 8.70 -13.56 10.18
C CYS A 143 7.46 -14.47 9.91
N THR A 144 7.02 -15.24 10.90
CA THR A 144 5.78 -16.03 10.80
C THR A 144 4.52 -15.24 11.16
N SER A 145 4.68 -14.05 11.74
CA SER A 145 3.53 -13.20 12.11
C SER A 145 2.83 -12.63 10.90
N GLY A 146 1.50 -12.51 10.97
CA GLY A 146 0.68 -11.80 9.98
C GLY A 146 0.94 -10.29 9.94
N THR A 147 1.64 -9.72 10.94
CA THR A 147 2.03 -8.31 11.04
C THR A 147 3.55 -8.14 11.04
N TYR A 148 4.28 -9.04 10.40
CA TYR A 148 5.74 -8.98 10.33
C TYR A 148 6.20 -7.71 9.60
N ALA A 149 7.04 -6.92 10.27
CA ALA A 149 7.51 -5.63 9.77
C ALA A 149 8.65 -5.73 8.74
N GLY A 150 9.15 -6.92 8.47
CA GLY A 150 10.36 -7.10 7.66
C GLY A 150 11.64 -7.11 8.51
N PRO A 151 12.80 -7.29 7.87
CA PRO A 151 14.10 -7.27 8.56
C PRO A 151 14.58 -5.85 8.89
N SER A 152 14.07 -4.84 8.19
CA SER A 152 14.35 -3.42 8.41
C SER A 152 13.22 -2.58 7.80
N GLU A 153 13.20 -1.29 8.11
CA GLU A 153 12.35 -0.32 7.43
C GLU A 153 12.62 -0.32 5.93
N LEU A 154 11.55 -0.14 5.14
CA LEU A 154 11.63 -0.08 3.68
C LEU A 154 12.42 -1.24 3.04
N SER A 155 12.46 -2.40 3.73
CA SER A 155 13.12 -3.59 3.18
C SER A 155 12.42 -4.08 1.90
N GLU A 156 11.12 -3.84 1.78
CA GLU A 156 10.32 -4.34 0.68
C GLU A 156 10.29 -3.37 -0.52
N PRO A 157 10.45 -3.88 -1.74
CA PRO A 157 10.44 -3.04 -2.94
C PRO A 157 9.10 -2.34 -3.15
N GLU A 158 8.01 -2.96 -2.76
CA GLU A 158 6.67 -2.40 -2.81
C GLU A 158 6.57 -1.10 -2.01
N ASN A 159 7.08 -1.12 -0.78
CA ASN A 159 7.10 0.04 0.10
C ASN A 159 8.01 1.15 -0.43
N ARG A 160 9.19 0.79 -0.96
CA ARG A 160 10.09 1.77 -1.60
C ARG A 160 9.46 2.45 -2.82
N ASN A 161 8.60 1.75 -3.57
CA ASN A 161 7.87 2.36 -4.69
C ASN A 161 6.88 3.43 -4.21
N VAL A 162 6.14 3.16 -3.15
CA VAL A 162 5.20 4.12 -2.55
C VAL A 162 5.97 5.30 -1.96
N ASP A 163 7.03 5.03 -1.18
CA ASP A 163 7.88 6.04 -0.56
C ASP A 163 8.50 6.96 -1.63
N TRP A 164 9.01 6.40 -2.73
CA TRP A 164 9.56 7.19 -3.84
C TRP A 164 8.54 8.17 -4.45
N ILE A 165 7.26 7.81 -4.51
CA ILE A 165 6.22 8.75 -4.97
C ILE A 165 5.92 9.76 -3.86
N ALA A 166 5.70 9.28 -2.62
CA ALA A 166 5.30 10.11 -1.49
C ALA A 166 6.34 11.17 -1.13
N SER A 167 7.64 10.86 -1.28
CA SER A 167 8.74 11.79 -1.01
C SER A 167 8.95 12.88 -2.06
N LYS A 168 8.16 12.89 -3.15
CA LYS A 168 8.24 14.00 -4.12
C LYS A 168 7.77 15.32 -3.48
N PRO A 169 8.48 16.44 -3.69
CA PRO A 169 8.20 17.71 -2.99
C PRO A 169 6.79 18.27 -3.22
N ASN A 170 6.16 17.89 -4.32
CA ASN A 170 4.82 18.35 -4.67
C ASN A 170 3.70 17.46 -4.13
N ILE A 171 3.98 16.24 -3.68
CA ILE A 171 2.97 15.37 -3.04
C ILE A 171 2.66 15.94 -1.65
N LYS A 172 1.38 16.29 -1.43
CA LYS A 172 0.91 16.89 -0.18
C LYS A 172 -0.14 16.04 0.51
N PHE A 173 -0.78 15.14 -0.21
CA PHE A 173 -1.82 14.27 0.31
C PHE A 173 -1.59 12.85 -0.20
N ALA A 174 -1.77 11.88 0.69
CA ALA A 174 -1.76 10.48 0.35
C ALA A 174 -2.97 9.77 0.98
N MET A 175 -3.56 8.86 0.24
CA MET A 175 -4.65 8.01 0.73
C MET A 175 -4.31 6.56 0.44
N ASN A 176 -4.22 5.76 1.49
CA ASN A 176 -4.07 4.32 1.42
C ASN A 176 -5.45 3.65 1.58
N LEU A 177 -5.86 2.87 0.58
CA LEU A 177 -7.17 2.23 0.58
C LEU A 177 -7.04 0.77 1.00
N HIS A 178 -7.82 0.40 2.01
CA HIS A 178 -7.91 -0.95 2.56
C HIS A 178 -9.34 -1.50 2.51
N SER A 179 -9.52 -2.78 2.79
CA SER A 179 -10.80 -3.42 3.11
C SER A 179 -10.58 -4.55 4.12
N SER A 180 -11.49 -4.70 5.09
CA SER A 180 -12.73 -3.98 5.35
C SER A 180 -12.69 -3.35 6.73
N GLY A 181 -13.38 -2.23 6.95
CA GLY A 181 -13.33 -1.57 8.27
C GLY A 181 -14.41 -0.52 8.51
N ASN A 182 -14.93 0.13 7.49
CA ASN A 182 -15.92 1.22 7.59
C ASN A 182 -15.45 2.42 8.42
N TYR A 183 -14.19 2.79 8.33
CA TYR A 183 -13.64 3.95 9.01
C TYR A 183 -12.57 4.64 8.16
N PHE A 184 -12.36 5.92 8.44
CA PHE A 184 -11.21 6.68 7.97
C PHE A 184 -10.22 6.85 9.11
N MET A 185 -8.94 6.73 8.78
CA MET A 185 -7.84 6.94 9.73
C MET A 185 -6.87 7.94 9.13
N TRP A 186 -6.24 8.74 9.96
CA TRP A 186 -5.20 9.70 9.58
C TRP A 186 -3.96 9.53 10.44
N SER A 187 -2.83 9.98 9.93
CA SER A 187 -1.55 9.89 10.64
C SER A 187 -1.53 10.75 11.91
N PRO A 188 -0.76 10.36 12.91
CA PRO A 188 -0.08 9.08 13.04
C PRO A 188 -1.00 8.03 13.66
N CYS A 189 -1.36 6.99 12.94
CA CYS A 189 -2.13 5.86 13.46
C CYS A 189 -1.29 4.87 14.28
N ALA A 190 -0.14 5.30 14.75
CA ALA A 190 0.81 4.50 15.51
C ALA A 190 0.48 4.45 17.00
N TYR A 191 1.02 3.44 17.70
CA TYR A 191 0.94 3.29 19.13
C TYR A 191 2.34 3.38 19.73
N ALA A 192 2.57 4.35 20.63
CA ALA A 192 3.68 4.28 21.56
C ALA A 192 3.36 3.27 22.67
N THR A 193 4.35 2.59 23.20
CA THR A 193 4.13 1.73 24.37
C THR A 193 4.37 2.57 25.64
N PRO A 194 3.33 2.71 26.52
CA PRO A 194 1.97 2.21 26.39
C PRO A 194 0.98 3.31 25.94
N GLY A 195 0.60 3.41 24.70
CA GLY A 195 -0.49 4.30 24.31
C GLY A 195 -0.48 4.70 22.84
N ARG A 196 -1.62 5.20 22.40
CA ARG A 196 -1.78 5.69 21.04
C ARG A 196 -1.20 7.08 20.92
N ILE A 197 -0.38 7.34 19.91
CA ILE A 197 0.02 8.68 19.54
C ILE A 197 -1.16 9.34 18.83
N SER A 198 -1.57 10.49 19.35
CA SER A 198 -2.54 11.35 18.69
C SER A 198 -1.80 12.52 18.06
N ALA A 199 -2.07 12.82 16.80
CA ALA A 199 -1.61 14.07 16.24
C ALA A 199 -2.19 15.24 17.03
N PRO A 200 -1.43 16.30 17.31
CA PRO A 200 -1.97 17.51 17.90
C PRO A 200 -3.13 18.04 17.05
N ARG A 201 -4.20 18.51 17.72
CA ARG A 201 -5.38 19.05 17.02
C ARG A 201 -5.00 20.14 16.00
N ALA A 202 -4.07 21.02 16.36
CA ALA A 202 -3.58 22.07 15.48
C ALA A 202 -2.96 21.52 14.17
N THR A 203 -2.29 20.36 14.22
CA THR A 203 -1.74 19.72 13.02
C THR A 203 -2.85 19.16 12.13
N LEU A 204 -3.88 18.54 12.74
CA LEU A 204 -5.03 18.03 12.01
C LEU A 204 -5.81 19.17 11.32
N GLU A 205 -6.04 20.28 12.04
CA GLU A 205 -6.70 21.47 11.50
C GLU A 205 -5.90 22.13 10.36
N GLN A 206 -4.57 22.13 10.43
CA GLN A 206 -3.70 22.63 9.35
C GLN A 206 -3.75 21.74 8.09
N GLU A 207 -3.99 20.46 8.27
CA GLU A 207 -4.12 19.48 7.18
C GLU A 207 -5.56 19.36 6.66
N GLY A 208 -6.51 20.11 7.22
CA GLY A 208 -7.89 20.19 6.74
C GLY A 208 -8.80 19.07 7.23
N PHE A 209 -8.49 18.46 8.38
CA PHE A 209 -9.33 17.44 9.06
C PHE A 209 -10.14 18.01 10.19
#